data_d63dc95f5e77e08b8e099298f12a7d3b
#
_entry.id   d63dc95f5e77e08b8e099298f12a7d3b
#
_cell.length_a   1.000
_cell.length_b   1.000
_cell.length_c   1.000
_cell.angle_alpha   90.00
_cell.angle_beta   90.00
_cell.angle_gamma   90.00
#
_symmetry.space_group_name_H-M   'P 1'
#
loop_
_entity.id
_entity.type
_entity.pdbx_description
1 polymer ?
#
loop_
_entity_poly.entity_id
_entity_poly.type
_entity_poly.pdbx_seq_one_letter_code
_entity_poly.pdbx_strand_id
1 'polypeptide(L)'
;YEAHVKGLTMLHPEIPHDLRGTYAGLAHPVVLEHLRGLGITAVELLPVHAHLDEQHLTANGLTNYWGYNTLSFFAPHAGYATAAAQAAGPTAVLDEFKAAVDALHGAGLQVFLDVVYNHTAEGGPDQRAYCWRGLGDRAYYRHDQHGAYVDVTGCGNSMDFSNPQVVRMA
;
A
#
# COMPACT_ATOMS: atom_id res chain seq x y z
N TYR A 1 -13.04 -4.06 -11.08
CA TYR A 1 -12.14 -3.10 -11.76
C TYR A 1 -10.90 -2.89 -10.91
N GLU A 2 -9.73 -3.22 -11.45
CA GLU A 2 -8.45 -2.97 -10.78
C GLU A 2 -7.98 -1.54 -11.07
N ALA A 3 -7.54 -0.84 -10.05
CA ALA A 3 -7.09 0.55 -10.15
C ALA A 3 -5.92 0.86 -9.22
N HIS A 4 -5.01 1.69 -9.71
CA HIS A 4 -3.97 2.30 -8.90
C HIS A 4 -4.45 3.67 -8.41
N VAL A 5 -4.39 3.97 -7.11
CA VAL A 5 -4.88 5.24 -6.53
C VAL A 5 -4.33 6.44 -7.28
N LYS A 6 -3.01 6.52 -7.47
CA LYS A 6 -2.38 7.61 -8.19
C LYS A 6 -2.67 7.56 -9.69
N GLY A 7 -2.54 6.38 -10.29
CA GLY A 7 -2.64 6.22 -11.75
C GLY A 7 -4.02 6.56 -12.31
N LEU A 8 -5.08 6.22 -11.59
CA LEU A 8 -6.45 6.44 -12.05
C LEU A 8 -6.79 7.91 -12.29
N THR A 9 -6.26 8.80 -11.47
CA THR A 9 -6.68 10.20 -11.47
C THR A 9 -5.59 11.22 -11.82
N MET A 10 -4.32 10.83 -11.85
CA MET A 10 -3.18 11.74 -11.98
C MET A 10 -3.23 12.66 -13.21
N LEU A 11 -3.74 12.13 -14.33
CA LEU A 11 -3.84 12.87 -15.59
C LEU A 11 -5.29 13.28 -15.92
N HIS A 12 -6.22 13.11 -14.98
CA HIS A 12 -7.63 13.41 -15.27
C HIS A 12 -7.89 14.92 -15.35
N PRO A 13 -8.39 15.46 -16.49
CA PRO A 13 -8.49 16.90 -16.69
C PRO A 13 -9.53 17.57 -15.79
N GLU A 14 -10.61 16.90 -15.43
CA GLU A 14 -11.72 17.45 -14.65
C GLU A 14 -11.51 17.37 -13.13
N ILE A 15 -10.44 16.71 -12.67
CA ILE A 15 -10.10 16.67 -11.25
C ILE A 15 -9.18 17.84 -10.93
N PRO A 16 -9.45 18.61 -9.85
CA PRO A 16 -8.56 19.66 -9.37
C PRO A 16 -7.13 19.14 -9.19
N HIS A 17 -6.16 19.95 -9.57
CA HIS A 17 -4.76 19.53 -9.64
C HIS A 17 -4.22 19.01 -8.31
N ASP A 18 -4.63 19.60 -7.20
CA ASP A 18 -4.25 19.25 -5.83
C ASP A 18 -4.88 17.93 -5.32
N LEU A 19 -5.92 17.44 -6.00
CA LEU A 19 -6.58 16.17 -5.69
C LEU A 19 -6.11 15.02 -6.60
N ARG A 20 -5.45 15.32 -7.71
CA ARG A 20 -5.01 14.28 -8.67
C ARG A 20 -4.01 13.32 -8.03
N GLY A 21 -4.20 12.05 -8.28
CA GLY A 21 -3.33 11.00 -7.78
C GLY A 21 -3.45 10.74 -6.28
N THR A 22 -4.51 11.22 -5.62
CA THR A 22 -4.72 11.09 -4.19
C THR A 22 -5.96 10.27 -3.85
N TYR A 23 -6.12 9.90 -2.57
CA TYR A 23 -7.35 9.28 -2.05
C TYR A 23 -8.57 10.18 -2.27
N ALA A 24 -8.44 11.48 -2.05
CA ALA A 24 -9.51 12.43 -2.32
C ALA A 24 -9.86 12.52 -3.82
N GLY A 25 -8.86 12.37 -4.70
CA GLY A 25 -9.07 12.27 -6.15
C GLY A 25 -9.84 11.01 -6.53
N LEU A 26 -9.55 9.88 -5.89
CA LEU A 26 -10.29 8.62 -6.10
C LEU A 26 -11.77 8.76 -5.73
N ALA A 27 -12.09 9.54 -4.70
CA ALA A 27 -13.45 9.83 -4.25
C ALA A 27 -14.16 10.93 -5.06
N HIS A 28 -13.50 11.54 -6.03
CA HIS A 28 -14.07 12.63 -6.80
C HIS A 28 -15.31 12.18 -7.60
N PRO A 29 -16.40 12.99 -7.66
CA PRO A 29 -17.64 12.59 -8.31
C PRO A 29 -17.46 12.05 -9.74
N VAL A 30 -16.60 12.66 -10.53
CA VAL A 30 -16.35 12.23 -11.92
C VAL A 30 -15.79 10.81 -11.99
N VAL A 31 -14.99 10.37 -11.00
CA VAL A 31 -14.47 9.00 -10.90
C VAL A 31 -15.60 8.03 -10.52
N LEU A 32 -16.40 8.39 -9.51
CA LEU A 32 -17.53 7.58 -9.07
C LEU A 32 -18.56 7.40 -10.19
N GLU A 33 -18.88 8.45 -10.94
CA GLU A 33 -19.77 8.40 -12.10
C GLU A 33 -19.20 7.51 -13.20
N HIS A 34 -17.90 7.63 -13.51
CA HIS A 34 -17.24 6.77 -14.49
C HIS A 34 -17.32 5.30 -14.11
N LEU A 35 -16.94 4.95 -12.88
CA LEU A 35 -16.97 3.57 -12.38
C LEU A 35 -18.38 2.98 -12.39
N ARG A 36 -19.38 3.76 -11.96
CA ARG A 36 -20.81 3.36 -12.04
C ARG A 36 -21.28 3.19 -13.48
N GLY A 37 -20.85 4.10 -14.37
CA GLY A 37 -21.17 4.04 -15.81
C GLY A 37 -20.63 2.80 -16.50
N LEU A 38 -19.51 2.24 -16.00
CA LEU A 38 -18.99 0.94 -16.48
C LEU A 38 -19.82 -0.27 -16.01
N GLY A 39 -20.75 -0.07 -15.06
CA GLY A 39 -21.59 -1.14 -14.54
C GLY A 39 -20.85 -2.12 -13.62
N ILE A 40 -19.70 -1.74 -13.07
CA ILE A 40 -18.94 -2.56 -12.14
C ILE A 40 -19.57 -2.55 -10.74
N THR A 41 -19.27 -3.56 -9.95
CA THR A 41 -19.77 -3.73 -8.58
C THR A 41 -18.67 -3.58 -7.52
N ALA A 42 -17.41 -3.67 -7.93
CA ALA A 42 -16.28 -3.60 -7.04
C ALA A 42 -15.07 -2.91 -7.68
N VAL A 43 -14.28 -2.23 -6.86
CA VAL A 43 -12.96 -1.70 -7.22
C VAL A 43 -11.92 -2.45 -6.38
N GLU A 44 -10.91 -2.99 -7.02
CA GLU A 44 -9.71 -3.52 -6.40
C GLU A 44 -8.61 -2.48 -6.49
N LEU A 45 -8.10 -2.05 -5.35
CA LEU A 45 -7.01 -1.08 -5.29
C LEU A 45 -5.68 -1.79 -5.19
N LEU A 46 -4.74 -1.48 -6.11
CA LEU A 46 -3.34 -1.85 -5.94
C LEU A 46 -2.86 -1.40 -4.55
N PRO A 47 -1.74 -1.97 -4.04
CA PRO A 47 -1.37 -1.81 -2.64
C PRO A 47 -1.45 -0.38 -2.13
N VAL A 48 -2.26 -0.19 -1.11
CA VAL A 48 -2.46 1.09 -0.39
C VAL A 48 -1.71 1.13 0.94
N HIS A 49 -1.12 0.01 1.37
CA HIS A 49 -0.27 -0.02 2.56
C HIS A 49 0.95 0.88 2.40
N ALA A 50 1.42 1.44 3.50
CA ALA A 50 2.68 2.17 3.52
C ALA A 50 3.81 1.27 3.02
N HIS A 51 4.51 1.71 1.97
CA HIS A 51 5.57 0.97 1.30
C HIS A 51 6.80 1.84 1.08
N LEU A 52 7.92 1.22 0.78
CA LEU A 52 9.18 1.89 0.47
C LEU A 52 9.55 1.68 -0.99
N ASP A 53 10.30 2.66 -1.51
CA ASP A 53 11.01 2.50 -2.76
C ASP A 53 12.24 1.60 -2.54
N GLU A 54 12.45 0.65 -3.42
CA GLU A 54 13.65 -0.20 -3.40
C GLU A 54 14.90 0.62 -3.75
N GLN A 55 16.01 0.26 -3.12
CA GLN A 55 17.29 0.97 -3.29
C GLN A 55 17.73 1.06 -4.76
N HIS A 56 17.50 0.01 -5.55
CA HIS A 56 17.87 0.01 -6.96
C HIS A 56 16.99 0.95 -7.80
N LEU A 57 15.74 1.18 -7.40
CA LEU A 57 14.86 2.17 -8.04
C LEU A 57 15.32 3.59 -7.71
N THR A 58 15.52 3.89 -6.42
CA THR A 58 15.95 5.23 -5.99
C THR A 58 17.31 5.63 -6.54
N ALA A 59 18.24 4.67 -6.67
CA ALA A 59 19.55 4.89 -7.30
C ALA A 59 19.45 5.31 -8.78
N ASN A 60 18.34 4.98 -9.45
CA ASN A 60 18.05 5.35 -10.83
C ASN A 60 17.01 6.49 -10.95
N GLY A 61 16.70 7.18 -9.85
CA GLY A 61 15.69 8.26 -9.83
C GLY A 61 14.26 7.78 -10.06
N LEU A 62 13.99 6.50 -9.83
CA LEU A 62 12.67 5.87 -9.96
C LEU A 62 12.04 5.67 -8.58
N THR A 63 10.73 5.43 -8.59
CA THR A 63 9.94 5.09 -7.38
C THR A 63 9.24 3.75 -7.56
N ASN A 64 8.88 3.10 -6.46
CA ASN A 64 8.01 1.93 -6.50
C ASN A 64 6.58 2.38 -6.82
N TYR A 65 6.20 2.23 -8.08
CA TYR A 65 4.86 2.65 -8.52
C TYR A 65 3.75 1.70 -8.03
N TRP A 66 4.01 0.39 -8.01
CA TRP A 66 2.97 -0.60 -7.71
C TRP A 66 2.69 -0.77 -6.22
N GLY A 67 3.67 -0.48 -5.35
CA GLY A 67 3.48 -0.56 -3.90
C GLY A 67 3.69 -1.94 -3.27
N TYR A 68 4.21 -2.93 -4.02
CA TYR A 68 4.43 -4.31 -3.52
C TYR A 68 5.68 -4.46 -2.65
N ASN A 69 6.03 -3.45 -1.86
CA ASN A 69 7.18 -3.43 -0.96
C ASN A 69 6.76 -2.86 0.41
N THR A 70 5.89 -3.59 1.09
CA THR A 70 5.17 -3.11 2.27
C THR A 70 6.08 -2.88 3.47
N LEU A 71 6.00 -1.67 4.04
CA LEU A 71 6.65 -1.28 5.29
C LEU A 71 5.74 -1.52 6.49
N SER A 72 4.47 -1.15 6.38
CA SER A 72 3.49 -1.27 7.46
C SER A 72 2.14 -1.73 6.94
N PHE A 73 1.61 -2.81 7.54
CA PHE A 73 0.30 -3.35 7.21
C PHE A 73 -0.88 -2.59 7.86
N PHE A 74 -0.60 -1.63 8.74
CA PHE A 74 -1.62 -0.92 9.54
C PHE A 74 -1.73 0.57 9.21
N ALA A 75 -1.02 1.03 8.19
CA ALA A 75 -1.04 2.44 7.79
C ALA A 75 -1.21 2.57 6.28
N PRO A 76 -2.06 3.49 5.79
CA PRO A 76 -2.13 3.81 4.37
C PRO A 76 -0.86 4.55 3.91
N HIS A 77 -0.52 4.40 2.64
CA HIS A 77 0.62 5.10 2.05
C HIS A 77 0.37 6.61 2.00
N ALA A 78 1.18 7.38 2.73
CA ALA A 78 1.02 8.82 2.83
C ALA A 78 1.19 9.56 1.50
N GLY A 79 1.98 9.00 0.58
CA GLY A 79 2.18 9.57 -0.76
C GLY A 79 0.94 9.58 -1.65
N TYR A 80 -0.13 8.89 -1.25
CA TYR A 80 -1.43 8.92 -1.93
C TYR A 80 -2.44 9.85 -1.25
N ALA A 81 -2.07 10.54 -0.18
CA ALA A 81 -2.92 11.55 0.43
C ALA A 81 -2.62 12.94 -0.15
N THR A 82 -3.58 13.85 -0.04
CA THR A 82 -3.38 15.26 -0.40
C THR A 82 -2.26 15.88 0.42
N ALA A 83 -1.61 16.91 -0.12
CA ALA A 83 -0.57 17.65 0.60
C ALA A 83 -1.10 18.23 1.93
N ALA A 84 -2.37 18.63 1.97
CA ALA A 84 -3.01 19.12 3.19
C ALA A 84 -3.13 18.02 4.27
N ALA A 85 -3.55 16.81 3.89
CA ALA A 85 -3.63 15.68 4.82
C ALA A 85 -2.26 15.24 5.29
N GLN A 86 -1.26 15.20 4.40
CA GLN A 86 0.12 14.89 4.78
C GLN A 86 0.68 15.90 5.80
N ALA A 87 0.44 17.20 5.57
CA ALA A 87 0.87 18.27 6.49
C ALA A 87 0.15 18.20 7.85
N ALA A 88 -1.10 17.76 7.87
CA ALA A 88 -1.89 17.59 9.10
C ALA A 88 -1.49 16.34 9.90
N GLY A 89 -0.80 15.38 9.29
CA GLY A 89 -0.24 14.22 9.96
C GLY A 89 -0.94 12.89 9.70
N PRO A 90 -0.45 11.79 10.32
CA PRO A 90 -0.85 10.43 9.97
C PRO A 90 -2.35 10.15 10.12
N THR A 91 -3.00 10.73 11.12
CA THR A 91 -4.44 10.57 11.34
C THR A 91 -5.23 11.16 10.18
N ALA A 92 -4.85 12.33 9.66
CA ALA A 92 -5.52 12.96 8.53
C ALA A 92 -5.34 12.13 7.23
N VAL A 93 -4.17 11.52 7.04
CA VAL A 93 -3.93 10.58 5.93
C VAL A 93 -4.87 9.37 6.02
N LEU A 94 -5.01 8.79 7.21
CA LEU A 94 -5.93 7.67 7.45
C LEU A 94 -7.39 8.08 7.22
N ASP A 95 -7.77 9.26 7.70
CA ASP A 95 -9.14 9.77 7.54
C ASP A 95 -9.48 10.05 6.08
N GLU A 96 -8.53 10.58 5.29
CA GLU A 96 -8.71 10.79 3.85
C GLU A 96 -8.89 9.44 3.12
N PHE A 97 -8.09 8.42 3.45
CA PHE A 97 -8.25 7.09 2.89
C PHE A 97 -9.62 6.49 3.23
N LYS A 98 -10.04 6.56 4.49
CA LYS A 98 -11.37 6.08 4.92
C LYS A 98 -12.50 6.83 4.20
N ALA A 99 -12.39 8.14 4.06
CA ALA A 99 -13.38 8.94 3.35
C ALA A 99 -13.49 8.53 1.86
N ALA A 100 -12.39 8.16 1.23
CA ALA A 100 -12.42 7.62 -0.13
C ALA A 100 -13.14 6.27 -0.21
N VAL A 101 -12.89 5.37 0.73
CA VAL A 101 -13.61 4.09 0.83
C VAL A 101 -15.11 4.31 1.06
N ASP A 102 -15.46 5.22 1.98
CA ASP A 102 -16.87 5.56 2.26
C ASP A 102 -17.57 6.14 1.03
N ALA A 103 -16.88 6.96 0.24
CA ALA A 103 -17.44 7.52 -0.99
C ALA A 103 -17.69 6.42 -2.05
N LEU A 104 -16.77 5.45 -2.20
CA LEU A 104 -16.96 4.30 -3.09
C LEU A 104 -18.14 3.43 -2.61
N HIS A 105 -18.22 3.14 -1.32
CA HIS A 105 -19.36 2.41 -0.73
C HIS A 105 -20.67 3.17 -0.94
N GLY A 106 -20.68 4.49 -0.73
CA GLY A 106 -21.84 5.35 -0.99
C GLY A 106 -22.27 5.37 -2.47
N ALA A 107 -21.34 5.11 -3.38
CA ALA A 107 -21.63 4.93 -4.80
C ALA A 107 -22.12 3.51 -5.17
N GLY A 108 -22.24 2.60 -4.20
CA GLY A 108 -22.65 1.22 -4.37
C GLY A 108 -21.54 0.27 -4.84
N LEU A 109 -20.28 0.65 -4.67
CA LEU A 109 -19.13 -0.14 -5.07
C LEU A 109 -18.49 -0.79 -3.83
N GLN A 110 -18.16 -2.08 -3.94
CA GLN A 110 -17.29 -2.75 -2.96
C GLN A 110 -15.85 -2.34 -3.19
N VAL A 111 -15.04 -2.35 -2.12
CA VAL A 111 -13.61 -2.06 -2.19
C VAL A 111 -12.82 -3.28 -1.76
N PHE A 112 -11.94 -3.76 -2.62
CA PHE A 112 -10.94 -4.77 -2.32
C PHE A 112 -9.58 -4.11 -2.27
N LEU A 113 -8.75 -4.53 -1.31
CA LEU A 113 -7.36 -4.09 -1.22
C LEU A 113 -6.45 -5.24 -1.66
N ASP A 114 -5.62 -4.98 -2.66
CA ASP A 114 -4.51 -5.87 -2.98
C ASP A 114 -3.44 -5.75 -1.89
N VAL A 115 -3.08 -6.86 -1.27
CA VAL A 115 -2.20 -6.88 -0.10
C VAL A 115 -1.03 -7.85 -0.28
N VAL A 116 0.13 -7.46 0.25
CA VAL A 116 1.36 -8.24 0.22
C VAL A 116 1.73 -8.66 1.62
N TYR A 117 1.43 -9.91 1.99
CA TYR A 117 1.76 -10.45 3.31
C TYR A 117 2.92 -11.44 3.28
N ASN A 118 3.44 -11.81 2.11
CA ASN A 118 4.48 -12.82 1.97
C ASN A 118 5.90 -12.31 2.27
N HIS A 119 6.14 -10.99 2.15
CA HIS A 119 7.42 -10.33 2.46
C HIS A 119 7.20 -8.90 2.96
N THR A 120 8.28 -8.24 3.35
CA THR A 120 8.28 -6.84 3.76
C THR A 120 9.38 -6.05 3.07
N ALA A 121 9.32 -4.73 3.18
CA ALA A 121 10.33 -3.80 2.66
C ALA A 121 11.69 -3.87 3.36
N GLU A 122 11.87 -4.75 4.36
CA GLU A 122 13.14 -4.88 5.08
C GLU A 122 14.22 -5.64 4.30
N GLY A 123 13.86 -6.28 3.18
CA GLY A 123 14.81 -6.96 2.30
C GLY A 123 15.61 -8.08 2.99
N GLY A 124 16.84 -8.32 2.53
CA GLY A 124 17.72 -9.37 3.07
C GLY A 124 18.41 -8.99 4.40
N PRO A 125 19.18 -9.92 4.98
CA PRO A 125 19.81 -9.73 6.30
C PRO A 125 20.80 -8.56 6.37
N ASP A 126 21.42 -8.21 5.25
CA ASP A 126 22.38 -7.12 5.16
C ASP A 126 21.75 -5.74 4.91
N GLN A 127 20.42 -5.72 4.77
CA GLN A 127 19.67 -4.48 4.57
C GLN A 127 19.19 -3.88 5.89
N ARG A 128 18.75 -2.64 5.83
CA ARG A 128 18.34 -1.89 7.01
C ARG A 128 17.07 -2.49 7.64
N ALA A 129 17.10 -2.68 8.97
CA ALA A 129 15.91 -2.99 9.73
C ALA A 129 15.07 -1.72 9.92
N TYR A 130 13.77 -1.82 9.62
CA TYR A 130 12.83 -0.71 9.77
C TYR A 130 11.79 -0.96 10.86
N CYS A 131 11.29 -2.19 10.98
CA CYS A 131 10.19 -2.54 11.87
C CYS A 131 10.31 -3.96 12.46
N TRP A 132 9.85 -4.98 11.75
CA TRP A 132 9.66 -6.34 12.26
C TRP A 132 10.96 -7.03 12.66
N ARG A 133 12.00 -6.83 11.88
CA ARG A 133 13.35 -7.35 12.20
C ARG A 133 13.85 -6.81 13.54
N GLY A 134 13.68 -5.52 13.78
CA GLY A 134 14.08 -4.89 15.04
C GLY A 134 13.24 -5.31 16.24
N LEU A 135 11.98 -5.70 16.02
CA LEU A 135 11.09 -6.16 17.08
C LEU A 135 11.33 -7.64 17.44
N GLY A 136 11.59 -8.48 16.45
CA GLY A 136 11.76 -9.91 16.70
C GLY A 136 12.01 -10.71 15.42
N ASP A 137 13.19 -10.57 14.85
CA ASP A 137 13.56 -11.15 13.56
C ASP A 137 13.10 -12.60 13.38
N ARG A 138 13.46 -13.47 14.31
CA ARG A 138 13.11 -14.91 14.28
C ARG A 138 11.63 -15.20 14.53
N ALA A 139 10.86 -14.22 14.98
CA ALA A 139 9.43 -14.38 15.18
C ALA A 139 8.64 -14.03 13.93
N TYR A 140 9.17 -13.16 13.08
CA TYR A 140 8.46 -12.65 11.91
C TYR A 140 8.97 -13.23 10.59
N TYR A 141 10.27 -13.58 10.49
CA TYR A 141 10.87 -14.03 9.24
C TYR A 141 11.29 -15.50 9.30
N ARG A 142 11.19 -16.17 8.16
CA ARG A 142 11.61 -17.57 8.01
C ARG A 142 13.11 -17.68 7.99
N HIS A 143 13.62 -18.60 8.84
CA HIS A 143 15.03 -18.96 8.90
C HIS A 143 15.20 -20.47 8.72
N ASP A 144 16.32 -20.88 8.18
CA ASP A 144 16.73 -22.28 8.15
C ASP A 144 17.32 -22.71 9.50
N GLN A 145 17.73 -23.98 9.58
CA GLN A 145 18.36 -24.55 10.78
C GLN A 145 19.71 -23.90 11.16
N HIS A 146 20.33 -23.16 10.23
CA HIS A 146 21.60 -22.47 10.43
C HIS A 146 21.39 -20.98 10.77
N GLY A 147 20.16 -20.51 10.75
CA GLY A 147 19.78 -19.12 11.03
C GLY A 147 19.89 -18.19 9.83
N ALA A 148 20.06 -18.72 8.62
CA ALA A 148 19.98 -17.92 7.40
C ALA A 148 18.53 -17.71 6.97
N TYR A 149 18.24 -16.54 6.34
CA TYR A 149 16.91 -16.28 5.80
C TYR A 149 16.54 -17.30 4.73
N VAL A 150 15.30 -17.79 4.81
CA VAL A 150 14.66 -18.55 3.74
C VAL A 150 13.83 -17.57 2.91
N ASP A 151 14.39 -17.15 1.78
CA ASP A 151 13.69 -16.27 0.84
C ASP A 151 13.10 -17.08 -0.31
N VAL A 152 11.78 -17.21 -0.33
CA VAL A 152 11.03 -17.84 -1.42
C VAL A 152 10.28 -16.81 -2.27
N THR A 153 10.41 -15.53 -1.93
CA THR A 153 9.70 -14.43 -2.58
C THR A 153 10.56 -13.73 -3.63
N GLY A 154 11.87 -13.83 -3.53
CA GLY A 154 12.83 -13.07 -4.33
C GLY A 154 13.03 -11.62 -3.87
N CYS A 155 12.42 -11.24 -2.71
CA CYS A 155 12.46 -9.90 -2.15
C CYS A 155 13.43 -9.76 -0.96
N GLY A 156 14.20 -10.81 -0.67
CA GLY A 156 15.22 -10.84 0.39
C GLY A 156 14.73 -11.38 1.72
N ASN A 157 13.42 -11.54 1.92
CA ASN A 157 12.82 -12.14 3.11
C ASN A 157 11.50 -12.84 2.80
N SER A 158 11.10 -13.74 3.68
CA SER A 158 9.76 -14.34 3.67
C SER A 158 9.19 -14.29 5.09
N MET A 159 7.92 -13.87 5.22
CA MET A 159 7.22 -13.89 6.49
C MET A 159 6.94 -15.31 6.94
N ASP A 160 7.10 -15.59 8.24
CA ASP A 160 6.90 -16.92 8.82
C ASP A 160 5.47 -17.14 9.29
N PHE A 161 4.59 -17.54 8.40
CA PHE A 161 3.19 -17.88 8.71
C PHE A 161 3.01 -19.15 9.54
N SER A 162 4.08 -19.88 9.88
CA SER A 162 4.01 -20.92 10.90
C SER A 162 3.94 -20.33 12.32
N ASN A 163 4.36 -19.07 12.48
CA ASN A 163 4.29 -18.37 13.76
C ASN A 163 2.91 -17.71 13.95
N PRO A 164 2.19 -18.02 15.05
CA PRO A 164 0.89 -17.41 15.35
C PRO A 164 0.89 -15.88 15.45
N GLN A 165 2.02 -15.25 15.76
CA GLN A 165 2.14 -13.79 15.80
C GLN A 165 2.05 -13.17 14.40
N VAL A 166 2.66 -13.81 13.41
CA VAL A 166 2.56 -13.40 12.00
C VAL A 166 1.13 -13.55 11.49
N VAL A 167 0.48 -14.68 11.81
CA VAL A 167 -0.92 -14.91 11.45
C VAL A 167 -1.86 -13.84 12.06
N ARG A 168 -1.60 -13.42 13.30
CA ARG A 168 -2.40 -12.36 13.94
C ARG A 168 -2.18 -10.98 13.35
N MET A 169 -1.01 -10.76 12.77
CA MET A 169 -0.65 -9.49 12.14
C MET A 169 -1.32 -9.34 10.78
N ALA A 170 -1.40 -10.42 10.00
CA ALA A 170 -2.05 -10.48 8.70
C ALA A 170 -3.57 -10.66 8.82
#